data_3c0d1fc4e4d54896e553342636c7834b
#
_entry.id   3c0d1fc4e4d54896e553342636c7834b
#
_cell.length_a   1.000
_cell.length_b   1.000
_cell.length_c   1.000
_cell.angle_alpha   90.00
_cell.angle_beta   90.00
_cell.angle_gamma   90.00
#
_symmetry.space_group_name_H-M   'P 1'
#
loop_
_entity.id
_entity.type
_entity.pdbx_description
1 polymer ?
#
loop_
_entity_poly.entity_id
_entity_poly.type
_entity_poly.pdbx_seq_one_letter_code
_entity_poly.pdbx_strand_id
1 'polypeptide(L)'
;MRWITRERARVDRIACPWLISRFVDPKPEFLFVPAREVRAAAERERAIPYDIPDVELGHHGSQCSFDAFIERYELSDPGLLALAKIVRGADTDDRGLTPESAGLYAAATGFQATSRDDFDNMARQFPMYDALYAYCRTQASAVPPTSRVLFVCLHGAAKSVVGAAHFRRLAAERGLAIGAVAAGTEPDAQLAPGAVKGLAGDGLEPALTRPRPVTLYDLDSSTRIVSFGCDVVATRGQRVEQWDVPAVSDGYAAARDRIVANVERLVADLAGGR
;
A
#
# COMPACT_ATOMS: atom_id res chain seq x y z
N MET A 1 -10.23 9.96 2.24
CA MET A 1 -9.63 11.18 2.89
C MET A 1 -9.56 12.31 1.87
N ARG A 2 -9.37 13.57 2.33
CA ARG A 2 -9.13 14.71 1.43
C ARG A 2 -7.65 15.01 1.35
N TRP A 3 -7.17 15.25 0.14
CA TRP A 3 -5.77 15.49 -0.20
C TRP A 3 -5.66 16.79 -0.99
N ILE A 4 -4.71 17.64 -0.65
CA ILE A 4 -4.64 18.97 -1.26
C ILE A 4 -3.21 19.35 -1.67
N THR A 5 -3.08 19.92 -2.87
CA THR A 5 -1.82 20.43 -3.38
C THR A 5 -2.04 21.66 -4.31
N ARG A 6 -0.96 22.10 -4.92
CA ARG A 6 -0.96 23.22 -5.87
C ARG A 6 -1.58 22.82 -7.21
N GLU A 7 -2.38 23.69 -7.79
CA GLU A 7 -2.88 23.58 -9.17
C GLU A 7 -1.75 23.54 -10.20
N ARG A 8 -2.08 23.24 -11.45
CA ARG A 8 -1.16 23.03 -12.58
C ARG A 8 -0.17 21.91 -12.27
N ALA A 9 -0.70 20.79 -11.88
CA ALA A 9 0.03 19.62 -11.44
C ALA A 9 0.90 19.02 -12.56
N ARG A 10 2.12 18.60 -12.19
CA ARG A 10 3.05 17.93 -13.09
C ARG A 10 3.84 16.90 -12.27
N VAL A 11 4.31 15.84 -12.91
CA VAL A 11 5.12 14.76 -12.35
C VAL A 11 4.55 14.27 -11.00
N ASP A 12 5.18 14.58 -9.87
CA ASP A 12 4.81 14.01 -8.56
C ASP A 12 3.45 14.49 -8.06
N ARG A 13 2.97 15.70 -8.45
CA ARG A 13 1.60 16.14 -8.14
C ARG A 13 0.50 15.38 -8.87
N ILE A 14 0.86 14.53 -9.84
CA ILE A 14 -0.03 13.54 -10.45
C ILE A 14 0.34 12.12 -10.01
N ALA A 15 1.64 11.81 -9.86
CA ALA A 15 2.10 10.52 -9.37
C ALA A 15 1.64 10.24 -7.94
N CYS A 16 1.66 11.25 -7.03
CA CYS A 16 1.17 11.10 -5.67
C CYS A 16 -0.33 10.78 -5.62
N PRO A 17 -1.25 11.50 -6.30
CA PRO A 17 -2.64 11.08 -6.43
C PRO A 17 -2.84 9.66 -6.94
N TRP A 18 -2.05 9.23 -7.92
CA TRP A 18 -2.06 7.86 -8.41
C TRP A 18 -1.65 6.87 -7.30
N LEU A 19 -0.53 7.12 -6.62
CA LEU A 19 -0.05 6.30 -5.50
C LEU A 19 -1.09 6.24 -4.38
N ILE A 20 -1.64 7.40 -3.99
CA ILE A 20 -2.69 7.49 -2.97
C ILE A 20 -3.87 6.59 -3.33
N SER A 21 -4.37 6.70 -4.56
CA SER A 21 -5.55 5.95 -5.02
C SER A 21 -5.32 4.44 -5.10
N ARG A 22 -4.07 3.99 -5.31
CA ARG A 22 -3.73 2.58 -5.48
C ARG A 22 -3.24 1.89 -4.21
N PHE A 23 -2.63 2.65 -3.26
CA PHE A 23 -1.88 2.07 -2.15
C PHE A 23 -2.23 2.63 -0.77
N VAL A 24 -2.93 3.78 -0.70
CA VAL A 24 -3.13 4.50 0.57
C VAL A 24 -4.60 4.70 0.92
N ASP A 25 -5.38 5.19 -0.04
CA ASP A 25 -6.78 5.59 0.19
C ASP A 25 -7.65 5.11 -0.98
N PRO A 26 -8.56 4.14 -0.77
CA PRO A 26 -9.40 3.60 -1.84
C PRO A 26 -10.48 4.58 -2.34
N LYS A 27 -10.79 5.65 -1.58
CA LYS A 27 -11.78 6.67 -1.92
C LYS A 27 -11.24 8.08 -1.66
N PRO A 28 -10.15 8.49 -2.37
CA PRO A 28 -9.54 9.79 -2.13
C PRO A 28 -10.32 10.90 -2.78
N GLU A 29 -10.40 12.05 -2.12
CA GLU A 29 -10.85 13.31 -2.67
C GLU A 29 -9.65 14.23 -2.87
N PHE A 30 -9.40 14.70 -4.08
CA PHE A 30 -8.28 15.59 -4.38
C PHE A 30 -8.73 17.03 -4.56
N LEU A 31 -7.93 17.97 -4.07
CA LEU A 31 -8.13 19.40 -4.19
C LEU A 31 -6.87 20.03 -4.78
N PHE A 32 -7.04 20.79 -5.86
CA PHE A 32 -5.98 21.57 -6.51
C PHE A 32 -6.32 23.05 -6.38
N VAL A 33 -5.46 23.80 -5.73
CA VAL A 33 -5.69 25.23 -5.43
C VAL A 33 -4.43 26.07 -5.73
N PRO A 34 -4.55 27.39 -5.90
CA PRO A 34 -3.38 28.27 -6.04
C PRO A 34 -2.36 28.05 -4.92
N ALA A 35 -1.07 28.05 -5.25
CA ALA A 35 0.02 27.70 -4.31
C ALA A 35 -0.07 28.44 -2.95
N ARG A 36 -0.43 29.74 -2.99
CA ARG A 36 -0.57 30.58 -1.80
C ARG A 36 -1.74 30.19 -0.89
N GLU A 37 -2.70 29.43 -1.41
CA GLU A 37 -3.96 29.08 -0.72
C GLU A 37 -3.92 27.70 -0.09
N VAL A 38 -2.94 26.84 -0.45
CA VAL A 38 -2.92 25.41 -0.05
C VAL A 38 -3.02 25.25 1.45
N ARG A 39 -2.25 25.98 2.27
CA ARG A 39 -2.26 25.85 3.73
C ARG A 39 -3.60 26.24 4.34
N ALA A 40 -4.13 27.39 3.97
CA ALA A 40 -5.42 27.87 4.49
C ALA A 40 -6.59 26.98 4.02
N ALA A 41 -6.52 26.47 2.78
CA ALA A 41 -7.51 25.53 2.26
C ALA A 41 -7.40 24.18 2.92
N ALA A 42 -6.19 23.68 3.23
CA ALA A 42 -5.98 22.43 3.97
C ALA A 42 -6.67 22.44 5.34
N GLU A 43 -6.50 23.52 6.08
CA GLU A 43 -7.15 23.70 7.38
C GLU A 43 -8.68 23.76 7.25
N ARG A 44 -9.20 24.59 6.34
CA ARG A 44 -10.64 24.78 6.11
C ARG A 44 -11.32 23.48 5.69
N GLU A 45 -10.71 22.74 4.75
CA GLU A 45 -11.27 21.51 4.17
C GLU A 45 -10.90 20.25 4.98
N ARG A 46 -10.09 20.41 6.03
CA ARG A 46 -9.49 19.27 6.78
C ARG A 46 -8.79 18.29 5.84
N ALA A 47 -8.06 18.83 4.88
CA ALA A 47 -7.34 18.06 3.87
C ALA A 47 -5.86 17.90 4.24
N ILE A 48 -5.26 16.80 3.84
CA ILE A 48 -3.84 16.51 4.06
C ILE A 48 -3.03 17.18 2.95
N PRO A 49 -2.17 18.17 3.26
CA PRO A 49 -1.37 18.83 2.25
C PRO A 49 -0.17 17.97 1.83
N TYR A 50 0.14 18.00 0.54
CA TYR A 50 1.31 17.34 -0.02
C TYR A 50 1.98 18.18 -1.13
N ASP A 51 3.23 17.89 -1.41
CA ASP A 51 4.07 18.58 -2.40
C ASP A 51 4.07 20.11 -2.25
N ILE A 52 4.20 20.57 -1.01
CA ILE A 52 4.51 21.97 -0.67
C ILE A 52 5.66 22.00 0.34
N PRO A 53 6.37 23.13 0.49
CA PRO A 53 7.43 23.26 1.50
C PRO A 53 6.94 22.99 2.92
N ASP A 54 7.80 22.48 3.78
CA ASP A 54 7.60 22.30 5.22
C ASP A 54 6.37 21.48 5.61
N VAL A 55 6.05 20.44 4.86
CA VAL A 55 5.05 19.43 5.21
C VAL A 55 5.66 18.03 5.19
N GLU A 56 5.09 17.12 5.97
CA GLU A 56 5.55 15.72 6.05
C GLU A 56 5.60 15.03 4.67
N LEU A 57 4.61 15.29 3.82
CA LEU A 57 4.48 14.71 2.48
C LEU A 57 5.02 15.65 1.38
N GLY A 58 6.06 16.40 1.70
CA GLY A 58 6.79 17.28 0.79
C GLY A 58 8.11 16.68 0.31
N HIS A 59 8.94 17.51 -0.33
CA HIS A 59 10.30 17.13 -0.68
C HIS A 59 11.23 17.13 0.54
N HIS A 60 12.10 16.12 0.65
CA HIS A 60 13.09 15.99 1.72
C HIS A 60 14.46 15.68 1.14
N GLY A 61 15.35 16.67 1.14
CA GLY A 61 16.70 16.54 0.55
C GLY A 61 16.62 16.25 -0.95
N SER A 62 17.14 15.11 -1.40
CA SER A 62 17.09 14.67 -2.80
C SER A 62 15.82 13.88 -3.16
N GLN A 63 14.94 13.63 -2.19
CA GLN A 63 13.72 12.87 -2.37
C GLN A 63 12.55 13.81 -2.77
N CYS A 64 11.68 13.33 -3.66
CA CYS A 64 10.44 14.02 -4.01
C CYS A 64 9.27 13.58 -3.12
N SER A 65 8.12 14.22 -3.26
CA SER A 65 6.94 13.90 -2.44
C SER A 65 6.46 12.45 -2.60
N PHE A 66 6.67 11.82 -3.75
CA PHE A 66 6.35 10.41 -3.96
C PHE A 66 7.14 9.49 -3.01
N ASP A 67 8.41 9.79 -2.76
CA ASP A 67 9.24 9.07 -1.78
C ASP A 67 8.72 9.26 -0.35
N ALA A 68 8.32 10.49 -0.01
CA ALA A 68 7.75 10.79 1.30
C ALA A 68 6.46 9.99 1.58
N PHE A 69 5.62 9.76 0.58
CA PHE A 69 4.47 8.86 0.69
C PHE A 69 4.89 7.42 0.94
N ILE A 70 5.89 6.91 0.23
CA ILE A 70 6.39 5.54 0.43
C ILE A 70 6.89 5.36 1.86
N GLU A 71 7.67 6.29 2.37
CA GLU A 71 8.21 6.25 3.73
C GLU A 71 7.09 6.37 4.77
N ARG A 72 6.21 7.36 4.62
CA ARG A 72 5.12 7.63 5.57
C ARG A 72 4.12 6.48 5.72
N TYR A 73 3.86 5.76 4.63
CA TYR A 73 2.91 4.63 4.59
C TYR A 73 3.59 3.26 4.56
N GLU A 74 4.91 3.23 4.77
CA GLU A 74 5.71 1.98 4.85
C GLU A 74 5.47 1.05 3.66
N LEU A 75 5.39 1.63 2.44
CA LEU A 75 5.12 0.88 1.23
C LEU A 75 6.37 0.14 0.76
N SER A 76 6.34 -1.18 0.72
CA SER A 76 7.50 -2.03 0.42
C SER A 76 7.38 -2.82 -0.90
N ASP A 77 6.42 -2.45 -1.75
CA ASP A 77 6.25 -3.07 -3.07
C ASP A 77 7.46 -2.77 -3.96
N PRO A 78 8.22 -3.79 -4.43
CA PRO A 78 9.42 -3.57 -5.22
C PRO A 78 9.18 -2.84 -6.55
N GLY A 79 8.03 -3.06 -7.20
CA GLY A 79 7.65 -2.33 -8.42
C GLY A 79 7.38 -0.86 -8.13
N LEU A 80 6.75 -0.56 -6.98
CA LEU A 80 6.51 0.81 -6.54
C LEU A 80 7.84 1.52 -6.17
N LEU A 81 8.76 0.83 -5.51
CA LEU A 81 10.09 1.37 -5.19
C LEU A 81 10.93 1.66 -6.45
N ALA A 82 10.78 0.84 -7.50
CA ALA A 82 11.39 1.10 -8.79
C ALA A 82 10.74 2.31 -9.48
N LEU A 83 9.40 2.40 -9.47
CA LEU A 83 8.68 3.56 -10.01
C LEU A 83 9.05 4.85 -9.28
N ALA A 84 9.28 4.81 -7.97
CA ALA A 84 9.71 5.97 -7.19
C ALA A 84 11.00 6.61 -7.73
N LYS A 85 11.97 5.79 -8.14
CA LYS A 85 13.21 6.30 -8.75
C LYS A 85 12.93 7.01 -10.08
N ILE A 86 12.02 6.47 -10.89
CA ILE A 86 11.61 7.07 -12.17
C ILE A 86 10.94 8.43 -11.91
N VAL A 87 10.00 8.49 -10.95
CA VAL A 87 9.28 9.72 -10.58
C VAL A 87 10.26 10.75 -10.01
N ARG A 88 11.14 10.35 -9.08
CA ARG A 88 12.14 11.23 -8.49
C ARG A 88 13.04 11.86 -9.57
N GLY A 89 13.59 11.05 -10.48
CA GLY A 89 14.40 11.58 -11.58
C GLY A 89 13.62 12.51 -12.50
N ALA A 90 12.33 12.26 -12.73
CA ALA A 90 11.48 13.13 -13.52
C ALA A 90 11.10 14.44 -12.80
N ASP A 91 10.98 14.42 -11.48
CA ASP A 91 10.51 15.56 -10.68
C ASP A 91 11.63 16.47 -10.17
N THR A 92 12.83 15.92 -9.97
CA THR A 92 14.03 16.65 -9.53
C THR A 92 14.92 17.06 -10.71
N ASP A 93 16.08 17.63 -10.44
CA ASP A 93 17.06 18.00 -11.48
C ASP A 93 17.86 16.80 -12.02
N ASP A 94 17.73 15.61 -11.40
CA ASP A 94 18.44 14.39 -11.79
C ASP A 94 17.67 13.58 -12.84
N ARG A 95 17.49 14.16 -14.03
CA ARG A 95 16.80 13.50 -15.18
C ARG A 95 17.47 12.22 -15.65
N GLY A 96 18.72 12.00 -15.25
CA GLY A 96 19.50 10.81 -15.58
C GLY A 96 19.40 9.69 -14.56
N LEU A 97 18.64 9.85 -13.49
CA LEU A 97 18.52 8.86 -12.40
C LEU A 97 18.07 7.48 -12.92
N THR A 98 17.12 7.47 -13.86
CA THR A 98 16.76 6.27 -14.63
C THR A 98 16.55 6.63 -16.11
N PRO A 99 16.67 5.64 -17.03
CA PRO A 99 16.41 5.88 -18.46
C PRO A 99 15.01 6.43 -18.74
N GLU A 100 14.02 6.06 -17.93
CA GLU A 100 12.61 6.43 -18.08
C GLU A 100 12.30 7.83 -17.57
N SER A 101 13.11 8.40 -16.67
CA SER A 101 12.84 9.67 -15.99
C SER A 101 12.66 10.85 -16.95
N ALA A 102 13.51 10.96 -17.96
CA ALA A 102 13.41 12.04 -18.97
C ALA A 102 12.13 11.89 -19.81
N GLY A 103 11.74 10.66 -20.14
CA GLY A 103 10.50 10.36 -20.87
C GLY A 103 9.26 10.71 -20.05
N LEU A 104 9.24 10.34 -18.78
CA LEU A 104 8.15 10.70 -17.87
C LEU A 104 8.01 12.20 -17.72
N TYR A 105 9.12 12.94 -17.54
CA TYR A 105 9.10 14.40 -17.48
C TYR A 105 8.51 15.04 -18.74
N ALA A 106 8.92 14.59 -19.92
CA ALA A 106 8.42 15.09 -21.20
C ALA A 106 6.92 14.81 -21.36
N ALA A 107 6.47 13.59 -21.08
CA ALA A 107 5.07 13.21 -21.13
C ALA A 107 4.21 14.02 -20.14
N ALA A 108 4.63 14.12 -18.87
CA ALA A 108 3.92 14.88 -17.84
C ALA A 108 3.80 16.38 -18.19
N THR A 109 4.84 16.95 -18.79
CA THR A 109 4.83 18.34 -19.29
C THR A 109 3.84 18.51 -20.44
N GLY A 110 3.81 17.56 -21.39
CA GLY A 110 2.87 17.59 -22.52
C GLY A 110 1.42 17.43 -22.04
N PHE A 111 1.15 16.53 -21.12
CA PHE A 111 -0.19 16.37 -20.54
C PHE A 111 -0.64 17.63 -19.78
N GLN A 112 0.23 18.23 -18.96
CA GLN A 112 -0.10 19.49 -18.29
C GLN A 112 -0.49 20.59 -19.29
N ALA A 113 0.24 20.71 -20.40
CA ALA A 113 -0.01 21.73 -21.41
C ALA A 113 -1.31 21.53 -22.19
N THR A 114 -1.79 20.29 -22.32
CA THR A 114 -2.94 19.92 -23.15
C THR A 114 -4.20 19.55 -22.37
N SER A 115 -4.12 19.50 -21.05
CA SER A 115 -5.26 19.20 -20.18
C SER A 115 -6.05 20.46 -19.85
N ARG A 116 -7.35 20.30 -19.67
CA ARG A 116 -8.29 21.41 -19.36
C ARG A 116 -8.10 21.90 -17.93
N ASP A 117 -7.86 20.97 -17.01
CA ASP A 117 -7.66 21.19 -15.58
C ASP A 117 -6.82 20.05 -14.99
N ASP A 118 -6.57 20.08 -13.68
CA ASP A 118 -5.75 19.07 -13.00
C ASP A 118 -6.47 17.72 -12.88
N PHE A 119 -7.80 17.68 -12.90
CA PHE A 119 -8.57 16.43 -12.90
C PHE A 119 -8.51 15.74 -14.28
N ASP A 120 -8.63 16.49 -15.36
CA ASP A 120 -8.43 15.97 -16.73
C ASP A 120 -6.98 15.48 -16.90
N ASN A 121 -6.00 16.24 -16.38
CA ASN A 121 -4.59 15.88 -16.37
C ASN A 121 -4.37 14.54 -15.60
N MET A 122 -4.93 14.43 -14.43
CA MET A 122 -4.87 13.22 -13.59
C MET A 122 -5.52 12.02 -14.30
N ALA A 123 -6.72 12.19 -14.84
CA ALA A 123 -7.45 11.13 -15.55
C ALA A 123 -6.66 10.60 -16.76
N ARG A 124 -5.98 11.48 -17.49
CA ARG A 124 -5.17 11.11 -18.67
C ARG A 124 -3.84 10.45 -18.31
N GLN A 125 -3.24 10.80 -17.20
CA GLN A 125 -1.95 10.26 -16.78
C GLN A 125 -2.05 8.99 -15.91
N PHE A 126 -3.15 8.72 -15.23
CA PHE A 126 -3.30 7.51 -14.40
C PHE A 126 -3.03 6.23 -15.18
N PRO A 127 -3.56 6.02 -16.40
CA PRO A 127 -3.20 4.85 -17.21
C PRO A 127 -1.70 4.75 -17.53
N MET A 128 -1.01 5.88 -17.70
CA MET A 128 0.44 5.90 -17.91
C MET A 128 1.19 5.42 -16.66
N TYR A 129 0.79 5.88 -15.47
CA TYR A 129 1.39 5.41 -14.21
C TYR A 129 1.05 3.93 -13.92
N ASP A 130 -0.16 3.46 -14.26
CA ASP A 130 -0.50 2.04 -14.20
C ASP A 130 0.42 1.21 -15.11
N ALA A 131 0.71 1.69 -16.33
CA ALA A 131 1.61 1.02 -17.28
C ALA A 131 3.08 1.04 -16.80
N LEU A 132 3.57 2.18 -16.28
CA LEU A 132 4.93 2.28 -15.71
C LEU A 132 5.09 1.39 -14.48
N TYR A 133 4.08 1.33 -13.61
CA TYR A 133 4.09 0.43 -12.47
C TYR A 133 4.12 -1.04 -12.92
N ALA A 134 3.31 -1.43 -13.89
CA ALA A 134 3.33 -2.78 -14.46
C ALA A 134 4.72 -3.12 -15.04
N TYR A 135 5.34 -2.20 -15.78
CA TYR A 135 6.71 -2.34 -16.28
C TYR A 135 7.70 -2.54 -15.12
N CYS A 136 7.68 -1.69 -14.11
CA CYS A 136 8.55 -1.79 -12.93
C CYS A 136 8.37 -3.13 -12.22
N ARG A 137 7.15 -3.65 -12.13
CA ARG A 137 6.87 -4.97 -11.55
C ARG A 137 7.52 -6.10 -12.37
N THR A 138 7.51 -6.03 -13.69
CA THR A 138 8.17 -7.06 -14.53
C THR A 138 9.67 -7.06 -14.31
N GLN A 139 10.30 -5.91 -14.14
CA GLN A 139 11.72 -5.78 -13.83
C GLN A 139 12.04 -6.29 -12.42
N ALA A 140 11.21 -5.97 -11.44
CA ALA A 140 11.36 -6.42 -10.05
C ALA A 140 11.08 -7.91 -9.88
N SER A 141 10.26 -8.53 -10.74
CA SER A 141 9.94 -9.97 -10.71
C SER A 141 11.10 -10.89 -11.10
N ALA A 142 12.24 -10.34 -11.52
CA ALA A 142 13.49 -11.09 -11.64
C ALA A 142 14.04 -11.57 -10.27
N VAL A 143 13.53 -11.02 -9.15
CA VAL A 143 13.72 -11.57 -7.80
C VAL A 143 12.62 -12.60 -7.55
N PRO A 144 12.94 -13.87 -7.23
CA PRO A 144 11.93 -14.89 -6.92
C PRO A 144 10.99 -14.34 -5.83
N PRO A 145 9.67 -14.51 -5.97
CA PRO A 145 8.74 -14.11 -4.91
C PRO A 145 9.13 -14.87 -3.65
N THR A 146 9.46 -14.14 -2.58
CA THR A 146 9.57 -14.76 -1.26
C THR A 146 8.23 -15.41 -0.98
N SER A 147 8.22 -16.72 -0.76
CA SER A 147 7.00 -17.47 -0.45
C SER A 147 6.30 -16.78 0.73
N ARG A 148 5.09 -16.35 0.56
CA ARG A 148 4.34 -15.66 1.62
C ARG A 148 2.84 -15.95 1.58
N VAL A 149 2.19 -15.79 2.72
CA VAL A 149 0.74 -15.87 2.89
C VAL A 149 0.18 -14.47 3.07
N LEU A 150 -0.87 -14.15 2.32
CA LEU A 150 -1.62 -12.90 2.45
C LEU A 150 -2.86 -13.14 3.32
N PHE A 151 -2.99 -12.38 4.40
CA PHE A 151 -4.18 -12.33 5.24
C PHE A 151 -4.97 -11.06 4.96
N VAL A 152 -6.25 -11.19 4.59
CA VAL A 152 -7.11 -10.06 4.23
C VAL A 152 -8.38 -10.07 5.07
N CYS A 153 -8.72 -8.93 5.65
CA CYS A 153 -10.05 -8.66 6.22
C CYS A 153 -10.56 -7.31 5.72
N LEU A 154 -11.83 -6.99 5.98
CA LEU A 154 -12.42 -5.74 5.49
C LEU A 154 -11.55 -4.52 5.84
N HIS A 155 -11.25 -4.33 7.13
CA HIS A 155 -10.58 -3.13 7.63
C HIS A 155 -9.04 -3.24 7.72
N GLY A 156 -8.43 -4.41 7.48
CA GLY A 156 -6.97 -4.59 7.61
C GLY A 156 -6.40 -4.29 9.01
N ALA A 157 -7.27 -4.10 10.02
CA ALA A 157 -6.92 -3.54 11.32
C ALA A 157 -6.87 -4.57 12.47
N ALA A 158 -7.51 -5.73 12.32
CA ALA A 158 -7.66 -6.72 13.39
C ALA A 158 -7.36 -8.15 12.94
N LYS A 159 -8.33 -8.88 12.36
CA LYS A 159 -8.21 -10.31 12.07
C LYS A 159 -7.01 -10.64 11.18
N SER A 160 -6.78 -9.88 10.10
CA SER A 160 -5.64 -10.07 9.21
C SER A 160 -4.30 -9.84 9.91
N VAL A 161 -4.23 -8.87 10.81
CA VAL A 161 -3.04 -8.52 11.59
C VAL A 161 -2.71 -9.63 12.59
N VAL A 162 -3.72 -10.12 13.32
CA VAL A 162 -3.58 -11.25 14.24
C VAL A 162 -3.16 -12.52 13.50
N GLY A 163 -3.80 -12.82 12.36
CA GLY A 163 -3.45 -13.96 11.52
C GLY A 163 -2.01 -13.94 11.02
N ALA A 164 -1.56 -12.80 10.49
CA ALA A 164 -0.20 -12.66 9.99
C ALA A 164 0.85 -12.76 11.10
N ALA A 165 0.59 -12.21 12.29
CA ALA A 165 1.51 -12.27 13.43
C ALA A 165 1.70 -13.70 13.93
N HIS A 166 0.60 -14.43 14.18
CA HIS A 166 0.66 -15.83 14.62
C HIS A 166 1.24 -16.76 13.54
N PHE A 167 0.91 -16.52 12.26
CA PHE A 167 1.50 -17.30 11.17
C PHE A 167 3.02 -17.17 11.14
N ARG A 168 3.56 -15.96 11.24
CA ARG A 168 5.01 -15.75 11.23
C ARG A 168 5.70 -16.48 12.39
N ARG A 169 5.13 -16.42 13.59
CA ARG A 169 5.66 -17.16 14.73
C ARG A 169 5.66 -18.67 14.47
N LEU A 170 4.51 -19.25 14.11
CA LEU A 170 4.37 -20.69 13.91
C LEU A 170 5.17 -21.21 12.71
N ALA A 171 5.30 -20.42 11.65
CA ALA A 171 6.16 -20.77 10.52
C ALA A 171 7.64 -20.77 10.90
N ALA A 172 8.09 -19.79 11.69
CA ALA A 172 9.45 -19.73 12.20
C ALA A 172 9.76 -20.90 13.15
N GLU A 173 8.85 -21.25 14.07
CA GLU A 173 8.99 -22.40 14.97
C GLU A 173 9.15 -23.74 14.22
N ARG A 174 8.60 -23.82 12.99
CA ARG A 174 8.72 -25.00 12.11
C ARG A 174 9.81 -24.87 11.04
N GLY A 175 10.64 -23.84 11.11
CA GLY A 175 11.74 -23.60 10.16
C GLY A 175 11.28 -23.31 8.73
N LEU A 176 10.05 -22.85 8.52
CA LEU A 176 9.54 -22.48 7.20
C LEU A 176 9.97 -21.06 6.84
N ALA A 177 10.67 -20.91 5.72
CA ALA A 177 11.03 -19.61 5.16
C ALA A 177 9.86 -18.97 4.37
N ILE A 178 8.69 -18.85 5.04
CA ILE A 178 7.46 -18.33 4.46
C ILE A 178 7.04 -17.10 5.26
N GLY A 179 6.95 -15.96 4.59
CA GLY A 179 6.49 -14.71 5.19
C GLY A 179 4.97 -14.63 5.31
N ALA A 180 4.49 -13.61 6.04
CA ALA A 180 3.08 -13.27 6.07
C ALA A 180 2.88 -11.77 6.00
N VAL A 181 1.84 -11.35 5.31
CA VAL A 181 1.42 -9.94 5.18
C VAL A 181 -0.05 -9.80 5.53
N ALA A 182 -0.42 -8.65 6.09
CA ALA A 182 -1.79 -8.29 6.41
C ALA A 182 -2.23 -7.10 5.55
N ALA A 183 -3.50 -7.11 5.13
CA ALA A 183 -4.10 -6.03 4.36
C ALA A 183 -5.61 -5.95 4.59
N GLY A 184 -6.23 -4.86 4.13
CA GLY A 184 -7.68 -4.66 4.12
C GLY A 184 -8.22 -4.33 2.74
N THR A 185 -9.47 -4.69 2.47
CA THR A 185 -10.16 -4.23 1.24
C THR A 185 -10.66 -2.79 1.39
N GLU A 186 -10.98 -2.37 2.62
CA GLU A 186 -11.37 -1.02 3.02
C GLU A 186 -10.62 -0.65 4.32
N PRO A 187 -9.31 -0.32 4.24
CA PRO A 187 -8.48 -0.20 5.43
C PRO A 187 -8.90 0.96 6.35
N ASP A 188 -8.88 0.70 7.66
CA ASP A 188 -9.05 1.73 8.69
C ASP A 188 -7.81 2.63 8.78
N ALA A 189 -7.95 3.79 9.44
CA ALA A 189 -6.85 4.70 9.66
C ALA A 189 -5.81 4.17 10.68
N GLN A 190 -6.22 3.28 11.60
CA GLN A 190 -5.39 2.76 12.68
C GLN A 190 -5.67 1.28 12.93
N LEU A 191 -4.69 0.59 13.50
CA LEU A 191 -4.88 -0.78 13.99
C LEU A 191 -5.90 -0.80 15.13
N ALA A 192 -6.71 -1.86 15.19
CA ALA A 192 -7.68 -2.05 16.26
C ALA A 192 -6.97 -2.20 17.61
N PRO A 193 -7.27 -1.34 18.61
CA PRO A 193 -6.57 -1.38 19.90
C PRO A 193 -6.66 -2.76 20.59
N GLY A 194 -7.79 -3.47 20.43
CA GLY A 194 -7.97 -4.83 20.95
C GLY A 194 -7.02 -5.84 20.33
N ALA A 195 -6.71 -5.71 19.02
CA ALA A 195 -5.75 -6.58 18.35
C ALA A 195 -4.31 -6.29 18.80
N VAL A 196 -3.94 -5.00 18.90
CA VAL A 196 -2.59 -4.59 19.36
C VAL A 196 -2.35 -5.04 20.79
N LYS A 197 -3.28 -4.77 21.72
CA LYS A 197 -3.18 -5.19 23.11
C LYS A 197 -3.16 -6.70 23.25
N GLY A 198 -3.98 -7.40 22.48
CA GLY A 198 -4.04 -8.85 22.52
C GLY A 198 -2.74 -9.50 22.03
N LEU A 199 -2.19 -9.03 20.90
CA LEU A 199 -0.90 -9.52 20.39
C LEU A 199 0.24 -9.25 21.39
N ALA A 200 0.28 -8.09 22.00
CA ALA A 200 1.26 -7.80 23.05
C ALA A 200 1.14 -8.77 24.24
N GLY A 201 -0.08 -9.15 24.62
CA GLY A 201 -0.34 -10.17 25.64
C GLY A 201 0.14 -11.58 25.24
N ASP A 202 0.16 -11.88 23.94
CA ASP A 202 0.69 -13.14 23.38
C ASP A 202 2.23 -13.06 23.11
N GLY A 203 2.89 -11.96 23.46
CA GLY A 203 4.32 -11.72 23.20
C GLY A 203 4.63 -11.47 21.72
N LEU A 204 3.66 -10.97 20.95
CA LEU A 204 3.76 -10.70 19.52
C LEU A 204 3.54 -9.22 19.24
N GLU A 205 4.14 -8.77 18.11
CA GLU A 205 3.92 -7.44 17.57
C GLU A 205 3.18 -7.50 16.23
N PRO A 206 2.34 -6.49 15.93
CA PRO A 206 1.79 -6.35 14.59
C PRO A 206 2.90 -6.23 13.54
N ALA A 207 2.68 -6.78 12.36
CA ALA A 207 3.62 -6.63 11.24
C ALA A 207 3.61 -5.26 10.61
N LEU A 208 2.58 -4.50 10.89
CA LEU A 208 2.29 -3.19 10.29
C LEU A 208 2.06 -2.22 11.42
N THR A 209 2.51 -0.99 11.26
CA THR A 209 2.18 0.11 12.16
C THR A 209 0.81 0.71 11.84
N ARG A 210 0.30 0.47 10.62
CA ARG A 210 -1.02 0.93 10.13
C ARG A 210 -1.67 -0.08 9.21
N PRO A 211 -3.02 -0.12 9.15
CA PRO A 211 -3.74 -0.82 8.09
C PRO A 211 -3.39 -0.25 6.72
N ARG A 212 -3.32 -1.12 5.73
CA ARG A 212 -3.08 -0.74 4.33
C ARG A 212 -4.00 -1.50 3.38
N PRO A 213 -4.31 -0.95 2.19
CA PRO A 213 -5.08 -1.67 1.20
C PRO A 213 -4.34 -2.89 0.67
N VAL A 214 -5.10 -3.92 0.27
CA VAL A 214 -4.56 -5.03 -0.52
C VAL A 214 -4.14 -4.50 -1.89
N THR A 215 -2.94 -4.89 -2.35
CA THR A 215 -2.38 -4.48 -3.65
C THR A 215 -2.33 -5.64 -4.64
N LEU A 216 -2.21 -5.33 -5.92
CA LEU A 216 -1.96 -6.35 -6.94
C LEU A 216 -0.65 -7.11 -6.66
N TYR A 217 0.35 -6.44 -6.11
CA TYR A 217 1.59 -7.09 -5.72
C TYR A 217 1.38 -8.11 -4.59
N ASP A 218 0.55 -7.81 -3.59
CA ASP A 218 0.22 -8.76 -2.53
C ASP A 218 -0.44 -10.01 -3.09
N LEU A 219 -1.41 -9.81 -3.99
CA LEU A 219 -2.11 -10.91 -4.64
C LEU A 219 -1.15 -11.76 -5.48
N ASP A 220 -0.34 -11.13 -6.35
CA ASP A 220 0.55 -11.82 -7.28
C ASP A 220 1.72 -12.55 -6.60
N SER A 221 2.23 -12.02 -5.49
CA SER A 221 3.41 -12.55 -4.80
C SER A 221 3.07 -13.52 -3.66
N SER A 222 1.78 -13.71 -3.35
CA SER A 222 1.35 -14.62 -2.29
C SER A 222 1.06 -16.01 -2.85
N THR A 223 1.55 -17.04 -2.16
CA THR A 223 1.30 -18.46 -2.53
C THR A 223 -0.04 -18.96 -1.98
N ARG A 224 -0.54 -18.32 -0.94
CA ARG A 224 -1.84 -18.57 -0.30
C ARG A 224 -2.47 -17.24 0.07
N ILE A 225 -3.78 -17.15 -0.04
CA ILE A 225 -4.59 -16.00 0.38
C ILE A 225 -5.61 -16.51 1.40
N VAL A 226 -5.66 -15.86 2.55
CA VAL A 226 -6.65 -16.10 3.61
C VAL A 226 -7.54 -14.87 3.71
N SER A 227 -8.84 -15.06 3.54
CA SER A 227 -9.84 -14.01 3.69
C SER A 227 -10.69 -14.24 4.94
N PHE A 228 -10.95 -13.18 5.70
CA PHE A 228 -11.81 -13.16 6.86
C PHE A 228 -13.19 -12.54 6.52
N GLY A 229 -13.88 -13.14 5.55
CA GLY A 229 -15.24 -12.76 5.17
C GLY A 229 -15.35 -11.56 4.22
N CYS A 230 -14.27 -11.21 3.51
CA CYS A 230 -14.30 -10.25 2.41
C CYS A 230 -14.04 -10.92 1.05
N ASP A 231 -14.56 -10.32 -0.01
CA ASP A 231 -14.33 -10.81 -1.37
C ASP A 231 -12.91 -10.45 -1.83
N VAL A 232 -12.10 -11.47 -2.09
CA VAL A 232 -10.76 -11.33 -2.65
C VAL A 232 -10.63 -12.23 -3.86
N VAL A 233 -10.27 -11.65 -4.99
CA VAL A 233 -10.09 -12.39 -6.25
C VAL A 233 -8.60 -12.68 -6.44
N ALA A 234 -8.25 -13.96 -6.52
CA ALA A 234 -6.90 -14.40 -6.84
C ALA A 234 -6.54 -14.01 -8.28
N THR A 235 -5.33 -13.46 -8.49
CA THR A 235 -4.89 -12.98 -9.80
C THR A 235 -4.14 -14.03 -10.62
N ARG A 236 -3.61 -15.08 -9.95
CA ARG A 236 -2.80 -16.15 -10.58
C ARG A 236 -3.27 -17.56 -10.21
N GLY A 237 -4.56 -17.73 -9.89
CA GLY A 237 -5.11 -19.03 -9.52
C GLY A 237 -4.65 -19.53 -8.14
N GLN A 238 -4.17 -18.64 -7.26
CA GLN A 238 -3.84 -19.00 -5.88
C GLN A 238 -5.10 -19.47 -5.15
N ARG A 239 -4.92 -20.38 -4.22
CA ARG A 239 -6.01 -20.81 -3.34
C ARG A 239 -6.38 -19.69 -2.37
N VAL A 240 -7.64 -19.29 -2.41
CA VAL A 240 -8.24 -18.36 -1.44
C VAL A 240 -9.02 -19.19 -0.41
N GLU A 241 -8.62 -19.10 0.85
CA GLU A 241 -9.29 -19.75 1.96
C GLU A 241 -10.16 -18.77 2.71
N GLN A 242 -11.44 -19.06 2.86
CA GLN A 242 -12.35 -18.26 3.68
C GLN A 242 -12.34 -18.76 5.11
N TRP A 243 -11.95 -17.91 6.07
CA TRP A 243 -11.94 -18.25 7.48
C TRP A 243 -13.05 -17.53 8.22
N ASP A 244 -14.01 -18.29 8.74
CA ASP A 244 -15.02 -17.79 9.65
C ASP A 244 -14.44 -17.67 11.07
N VAL A 245 -14.29 -16.44 11.53
CA VAL A 245 -13.65 -16.08 12.81
C VAL A 245 -14.48 -14.98 13.49
N PRO A 246 -14.78 -15.11 14.80
CA PRO A 246 -15.44 -14.06 15.56
C PRO A 246 -14.78 -12.69 15.41
N ALA A 247 -15.53 -11.61 15.66
CA ALA A 247 -14.93 -10.29 15.65
C ALA A 247 -13.97 -10.12 16.85
N VAL A 248 -12.83 -9.50 16.61
CA VAL A 248 -11.84 -9.22 17.69
C VAL A 248 -12.43 -8.24 18.72
N SER A 249 -13.37 -7.39 18.30
CA SER A 249 -14.13 -6.49 19.17
C SER A 249 -14.99 -7.21 20.20
N ASP A 250 -15.51 -8.40 19.85
CA ASP A 250 -16.37 -9.20 20.72
C ASP A 250 -15.58 -10.02 21.76
N GLY A 251 -14.27 -10.17 21.52
CA GLY A 251 -13.36 -10.84 22.44
C GLY A 251 -12.11 -11.35 21.72
N TYR A 252 -10.97 -10.76 22.06
CA TYR A 252 -9.69 -11.13 21.43
C TYR A 252 -9.37 -12.63 21.57
N ALA A 253 -9.54 -13.20 22.76
CA ALA A 253 -9.16 -14.60 23.03
C ALA A 253 -9.90 -15.59 22.10
N ALA A 254 -11.22 -15.44 21.95
CA ALA A 254 -12.01 -16.33 21.10
C ALA A 254 -11.61 -16.20 19.61
N ALA A 255 -11.40 -14.97 19.13
CA ALA A 255 -10.94 -14.72 17.77
C ALA A 255 -9.51 -15.28 17.55
N ARG A 256 -8.59 -15.00 18.47
CA ARG A 256 -7.22 -15.51 18.47
C ARG A 256 -7.17 -17.05 18.41
N ASP A 257 -7.89 -17.72 19.30
CA ASP A 257 -7.86 -19.20 19.39
C ASP A 257 -8.34 -19.82 18.08
N ARG A 258 -9.38 -19.26 17.47
CA ARG A 258 -9.87 -19.71 16.16
C ARG A 258 -8.87 -19.44 15.04
N ILE A 259 -8.24 -18.27 15.04
CA ILE A 259 -7.18 -17.92 14.09
C ILE A 259 -5.99 -18.86 14.23
N VAL A 260 -5.50 -19.07 15.46
CA VAL A 260 -4.34 -19.94 15.73
C VAL A 260 -4.59 -21.37 15.25
N ALA A 261 -5.75 -21.96 15.56
CA ALA A 261 -6.11 -23.29 15.10
C ALA A 261 -6.14 -23.41 13.56
N ASN A 262 -6.57 -22.35 12.86
CA ASN A 262 -6.54 -22.34 11.41
C ASN A 262 -5.10 -22.16 10.88
N VAL A 263 -4.31 -21.29 11.51
CA VAL A 263 -2.89 -21.08 11.16
C VAL A 263 -2.07 -22.35 11.34
N GLU A 264 -2.28 -23.09 12.41
CA GLU A 264 -1.59 -24.38 12.65
C GLU A 264 -1.83 -25.37 11.52
N ARG A 265 -3.07 -25.48 11.04
CA ARG A 265 -3.41 -26.33 9.88
C ARG A 265 -2.74 -25.83 8.61
N LEU A 266 -2.81 -24.53 8.34
CA LEU A 266 -2.18 -23.92 7.17
C LEU A 266 -0.66 -24.12 7.16
N VAL A 267 -0.01 -23.95 8.32
CA VAL A 267 1.45 -24.15 8.45
C VAL A 267 1.80 -25.63 8.27
N ALA A 268 0.98 -26.57 8.77
CA ALA A 268 1.16 -28.00 8.55
C ALA A 268 1.02 -28.38 7.07
N ASP A 269 0.02 -27.83 6.36
CA ASP A 269 -0.16 -28.06 4.93
C ASP A 269 1.04 -27.52 4.11
N LEU A 270 1.54 -26.33 4.46
CA LEU A 270 2.70 -25.74 3.79
C LEU A 270 4.00 -26.50 4.08
N ALA A 271 4.16 -27.06 5.27
CA ALA A 271 5.30 -27.92 5.62
C ALA A 271 5.25 -29.27 4.90
N GLY A 272 4.05 -29.80 4.64
CA GLY A 272 3.85 -31.06 3.93
C GLY A 272 3.96 -30.99 2.41
N GLY A 273 4.22 -29.82 1.83
CA GLY A 273 4.44 -29.63 0.38
C GLY A 273 3.20 -29.84 -0.49
N ARG A 274 2.01 -29.62 0.05
CA ARG A 274 0.74 -29.72 -0.68
C ARG A 274 0.14 -28.38 -1.03
#